data_6d1f4e53a418389c3d8d98a63fb02cd4
#
_entry.id   6d1f4e53a418389c3d8d98a63fb02cd4
#
_cell.length_a   1.000
_cell.length_b   1.000
_cell.length_c   1.000
_cell.angle_alpha   90.00
_cell.angle_beta   90.00
_cell.angle_gamma   90.00
#
_symmetry.space_group_name_H-M   'P 1'
#
loop_
_entity.id
_entity.type
_entity.pdbx_description
1 polymer ?
#
loop_
_entity_poly.entity_id
_entity_poly.type
_entity_poly.pdbx_seq_one_letter_code
_entity_poly.pdbx_strand_id
1 'polypeptide(L)'
;MRQPSLIADYLDAVAHELSFDTALSLRVRAEIEDHLWEATDGGRSLEDQSQAIENFGDPRELAQQYIAASLLRQVRRLGVAMILASTAIFLAMKMRVVWYAFMQLELNAHWAVARAIGLEIDRCGSLLAIAFTLIGWAYIGTRRAPIRFHLTYNKQLNRCIVLCCGAAGALTLSVVIETILTGMRLFGTEWSAASLVPILSLAVEMAATTLLVLHIRGMVRRTAVVSALIEL
;
A
#
# COMPACT_ATOMS: atom_id res chain seq x y z
N MET A 1 -22.04 -32.66 -26.28
CA MET A 1 -21.18 -33.02 -25.13
C MET A 1 -19.82 -32.42 -25.40
N ARG A 2 -19.37 -31.44 -24.58
CA ARG A 2 -17.98 -30.93 -24.66
C ARG A 2 -17.06 -32.05 -24.16
N GLN A 3 -16.08 -32.44 -24.98
CA GLN A 3 -15.03 -33.32 -24.48
C GLN A 3 -14.34 -32.66 -23.30
N PRO A 4 -14.05 -33.38 -22.20
CA PRO A 4 -13.31 -32.85 -21.09
C PRO A 4 -11.94 -32.38 -21.60
N SER A 5 -11.64 -31.14 -21.49
CA SER A 5 -10.35 -30.55 -21.85
C SER A 5 -9.49 -30.56 -20.60
N LEU A 6 -8.38 -31.26 -20.61
CA LEU A 6 -7.42 -31.28 -19.50
C LEU A 6 -6.93 -29.86 -19.15
N ILE A 7 -6.80 -29.02 -20.18
CA ILE A 7 -6.46 -27.61 -20.02
C ILE A 7 -7.53 -26.88 -19.21
N ALA A 8 -8.83 -27.14 -19.48
CA ALA A 8 -9.89 -26.45 -18.72
C ALA A 8 -9.88 -26.86 -17.25
N ASP A 9 -9.68 -28.14 -16.95
CA ASP A 9 -9.59 -28.63 -15.57
C ASP A 9 -8.37 -28.02 -14.82
N TYR A 10 -7.23 -27.95 -15.51
CA TYR A 10 -6.02 -27.30 -14.98
C TYR A 10 -6.25 -25.80 -14.68
N LEU A 11 -6.87 -25.07 -15.62
CA LEU A 11 -7.19 -23.66 -15.46
C LEU A 11 -8.18 -23.41 -14.31
N ASP A 12 -9.15 -24.30 -14.13
CA ASP A 12 -10.10 -24.24 -13.03
C ASP A 12 -9.40 -24.51 -11.69
N ALA A 13 -8.45 -25.41 -11.62
CA ALA A 13 -7.62 -25.65 -10.45
C ALA A 13 -6.78 -24.39 -10.09
N VAL A 14 -6.11 -23.76 -11.05
CA VAL A 14 -5.36 -22.51 -10.83
C VAL A 14 -6.30 -21.39 -10.41
N ALA A 15 -7.46 -21.25 -11.04
CA ALA A 15 -8.45 -20.23 -10.72
C ALA A 15 -9.03 -20.41 -9.30
N HIS A 16 -9.18 -21.65 -8.85
CA HIS A 16 -9.62 -21.98 -7.50
C HIS A 16 -8.62 -21.49 -6.44
N GLU A 17 -7.33 -21.74 -6.65
CA GLU A 17 -6.26 -21.22 -5.76
C GLU A 17 -6.20 -19.68 -5.72
N LEU A 18 -6.66 -19.00 -6.79
CA LEU A 18 -6.70 -17.54 -6.90
C LEU A 18 -8.07 -16.93 -6.56
N SER A 19 -9.01 -17.72 -6.01
CA SER A 19 -10.41 -17.32 -5.77
C SER A 19 -10.57 -16.11 -4.84
N PHE A 20 -9.57 -15.80 -4.01
CA PHE A 20 -9.56 -14.62 -3.14
C PHE A 20 -9.46 -13.27 -3.88
N ASP A 21 -8.97 -13.25 -5.13
CA ASP A 21 -8.90 -12.06 -5.99
C ASP A 21 -9.41 -12.41 -7.40
N THR A 22 -10.71 -12.18 -7.62
CA THR A 22 -11.40 -12.50 -8.88
C THR A 22 -10.75 -11.83 -10.10
N ALA A 23 -10.25 -10.58 -9.96
CA ALA A 23 -9.60 -9.88 -11.05
C ALA A 23 -8.24 -10.49 -11.41
N LEU A 24 -7.49 -10.94 -10.42
CA LEU A 24 -6.24 -11.66 -10.60
C LEU A 24 -6.52 -13.02 -11.25
N SER A 25 -7.49 -13.78 -10.72
CA SER A 25 -7.89 -15.10 -11.22
C SER A 25 -8.26 -15.07 -12.71
N LEU A 26 -9.13 -14.14 -13.11
CA LEU A 26 -9.55 -14.00 -14.51
C LEU A 26 -8.38 -13.64 -15.44
N ARG A 27 -7.51 -12.73 -15.02
CA ARG A 27 -6.36 -12.35 -15.84
C ARG A 27 -5.34 -13.48 -15.97
N VAL A 28 -5.03 -14.16 -14.87
CA VAL A 28 -4.07 -15.27 -14.86
C VAL A 28 -4.61 -16.43 -15.66
N ARG A 29 -5.92 -16.74 -15.54
CA ARG A 29 -6.59 -17.77 -16.34
C ARG A 29 -6.42 -17.50 -17.83
N ALA A 30 -6.72 -16.27 -18.29
CA ALA A 30 -6.59 -15.93 -19.71
C ALA A 30 -5.13 -16.02 -20.19
N GLU A 31 -4.17 -15.54 -19.40
CA GLU A 31 -2.74 -15.58 -19.72
C GLU A 31 -2.23 -17.03 -19.83
N ILE A 32 -2.60 -17.90 -18.88
CA ILE A 32 -2.18 -19.31 -18.90
C ILE A 32 -2.90 -20.07 -20.01
N GLU A 33 -4.18 -19.78 -20.26
CA GLU A 33 -4.94 -20.40 -21.35
C GLU A 33 -4.27 -20.16 -22.71
N ASP A 34 -3.89 -18.93 -23.00
CA ASP A 34 -3.19 -18.57 -24.23
C ASP A 34 -1.86 -19.33 -24.36
N HIS A 35 -1.06 -19.36 -23.31
CA HIS A 35 0.23 -20.06 -23.31
C HIS A 35 0.09 -21.57 -23.41
N LEU A 36 -0.92 -22.19 -22.78
CA LEU A 36 -1.15 -23.62 -22.90
C LEU A 36 -1.58 -24.01 -24.32
N TRP A 37 -2.45 -23.19 -24.95
CA TRP A 37 -2.82 -23.44 -26.34
C TRP A 37 -1.68 -23.21 -27.33
N GLU A 38 -0.82 -22.23 -27.06
CA GLU A 38 0.41 -22.02 -27.84
C GLU A 38 1.37 -23.19 -27.69
N ALA A 39 1.52 -23.74 -26.48
CA ALA A 39 2.40 -24.90 -26.22
C ALA A 39 1.92 -26.21 -26.84
N THR A 40 0.62 -26.32 -27.14
CA THR A 40 0.08 -27.49 -27.85
C THR A 40 0.25 -27.41 -29.38
N ASP A 41 0.86 -26.33 -29.90
CA ASP A 41 1.09 -26.10 -31.35
C ASP A 41 -0.20 -26.24 -32.18
N GLY A 42 -1.36 -25.92 -31.57
CA GLY A 42 -2.70 -26.12 -32.16
C GLY A 42 -3.18 -27.58 -32.15
N GLY A 43 -2.42 -28.50 -31.59
CA GLY A 43 -2.82 -29.89 -31.36
C GLY A 43 -3.95 -29.97 -30.33
N ARG A 44 -5.02 -30.73 -30.65
CA ARG A 44 -6.15 -30.96 -29.74
C ARG A 44 -6.13 -32.37 -29.13
N SER A 45 -5.03 -33.11 -29.32
CA SER A 45 -4.92 -34.42 -28.73
C SER A 45 -4.80 -34.32 -27.20
N LEU A 46 -5.33 -35.30 -26.48
CA LEU A 46 -5.19 -35.37 -25.04
C LEU A 46 -3.72 -35.51 -24.60
N GLU A 47 -2.91 -36.08 -25.47
CA GLU A 47 -1.49 -36.33 -25.27
C GLU A 47 -0.71 -35.00 -25.30
N ASP A 48 -0.97 -34.14 -26.30
CA ASP A 48 -0.36 -32.81 -26.42
C ASP A 48 -0.75 -31.92 -25.23
N GLN A 49 -2.04 -31.97 -24.81
CA GLN A 49 -2.51 -31.23 -23.64
C GLN A 49 -1.83 -31.71 -22.35
N SER A 50 -1.69 -33.04 -22.17
CA SER A 50 -1.01 -33.62 -21.01
C SER A 50 0.45 -33.16 -20.93
N GLN A 51 1.16 -33.22 -22.06
CA GLN A 51 2.54 -32.80 -22.17
C GLN A 51 2.71 -31.31 -21.87
N ALA A 52 1.82 -30.48 -22.38
CA ALA A 52 1.83 -29.03 -22.11
C ALA A 52 1.63 -28.75 -20.61
N ILE A 53 0.65 -29.38 -19.97
CA ILE A 53 0.37 -29.26 -18.54
C ILE A 53 1.56 -29.74 -17.70
N GLU A 54 2.18 -30.85 -18.05
CA GLU A 54 3.34 -31.40 -17.35
C GLU A 54 4.53 -30.41 -17.38
N ASN A 55 4.73 -29.71 -18.50
CA ASN A 55 5.75 -28.69 -18.66
C ASN A 55 5.44 -27.42 -17.85
N PHE A 56 4.16 -27.09 -17.64
CA PHE A 56 3.73 -25.96 -16.81
C PHE A 56 3.86 -26.23 -15.30
N GLY A 57 3.79 -27.51 -14.89
CA GLY A 57 3.96 -27.95 -13.52
C GLY A 57 2.70 -27.90 -12.67
N ASP A 58 2.87 -27.89 -11.34
CA ASP A 58 1.76 -27.93 -10.39
C ASP A 58 0.96 -26.60 -10.43
N PRO A 59 -0.38 -26.65 -10.62
CA PRO A 59 -1.24 -25.46 -10.60
C PRO A 59 -1.13 -24.68 -9.30
N ARG A 60 -0.87 -25.34 -8.17
CA ARG A 60 -0.68 -24.69 -6.87
C ARG A 60 0.62 -23.88 -6.81
N GLU A 61 1.73 -24.44 -7.29
CA GLU A 61 3.01 -23.72 -7.35
C GLU A 61 2.94 -22.51 -8.27
N LEU A 62 2.28 -22.67 -9.42
CA LEU A 62 2.08 -21.61 -10.39
C LEU A 62 1.23 -20.47 -9.78
N ALA A 63 0.11 -20.80 -9.16
CA ALA A 63 -0.74 -19.82 -8.48
C ALA A 63 0.03 -19.05 -7.40
N GLN A 64 0.87 -19.71 -6.61
CA GLN A 64 1.70 -19.07 -5.60
C GLN A 64 2.69 -18.06 -6.21
N GLN A 65 3.26 -18.33 -7.38
CA GLN A 65 4.14 -17.39 -8.07
C GLN A 65 3.38 -16.11 -8.49
N TYR A 66 2.17 -16.25 -9.04
CA TYR A 66 1.32 -15.12 -9.40
C TYR A 66 0.87 -14.30 -8.17
N ILE A 67 0.55 -14.96 -7.06
CA ILE A 67 0.24 -14.32 -5.79
C ILE A 67 1.43 -13.48 -5.33
N ALA A 68 2.63 -14.07 -5.31
CA ALA A 68 3.84 -13.36 -4.92
C ALA A 68 4.11 -12.13 -5.78
N ALA A 69 4.03 -12.28 -7.10
CA ALA A 69 4.23 -11.18 -8.03
C ALA A 69 3.18 -10.06 -7.87
N SER A 70 1.92 -10.42 -7.57
CA SER A 70 0.85 -9.46 -7.34
C SER A 70 1.05 -8.68 -6.04
N LEU A 71 1.42 -9.36 -4.95
CA LEU A 71 1.73 -8.75 -3.67
C LEU A 71 2.91 -7.78 -3.77
N LEU A 72 3.98 -8.17 -4.46
CA LEU A 72 5.15 -7.30 -4.65
C LEU A 72 4.77 -6.02 -5.40
N ARG A 73 3.95 -6.12 -6.44
CA ARG A 73 3.42 -4.93 -7.16
C ARG A 73 2.59 -4.03 -6.25
N GLN A 74 1.76 -4.61 -5.38
CA GLN A 74 0.96 -3.85 -4.42
C GLN A 74 1.82 -3.17 -3.37
N VAL A 75 2.83 -3.86 -2.81
CA VAL A 75 3.80 -3.27 -1.86
C VAL A 75 4.55 -2.10 -2.50
N ARG A 76 4.97 -2.24 -3.76
CA ARG A 76 5.64 -1.16 -4.49
C ARG A 76 4.72 0.05 -4.69
N ARG A 77 3.45 -0.18 -5.07
CA ARG A 77 2.44 0.90 -5.20
C ARG A 77 2.19 1.58 -3.86
N LEU A 78 2.10 0.81 -2.77
CA LEU A 78 1.98 1.35 -1.42
C LEU A 78 3.19 2.23 -1.07
N GLY A 79 4.41 1.79 -1.36
CA GLY A 79 5.61 2.57 -1.13
C GLY A 79 5.59 3.92 -1.87
N VAL A 80 5.17 3.93 -3.14
CA VAL A 80 5.00 5.17 -3.90
C VAL A 80 3.92 6.06 -3.29
N ALA A 81 2.77 5.50 -2.93
CA ALA A 81 1.69 6.24 -2.28
C ALA A 81 2.14 6.87 -0.95
N MET A 82 2.94 6.13 -0.16
CA MET A 82 3.55 6.63 1.08
C MET A 82 4.45 7.85 0.83
N ILE A 83 5.34 7.77 -0.16
CA ILE A 83 6.22 8.89 -0.52
C ILE A 83 5.40 10.10 -0.94
N LEU A 84 4.42 9.91 -1.82
CA LEU A 84 3.57 11.00 -2.31
C LEU A 84 2.75 11.63 -1.17
N ALA A 85 2.14 10.82 -0.31
CA ALA A 85 1.37 11.31 0.84
C ALA A 85 2.27 12.08 1.83
N SER A 86 3.43 11.53 2.18
CA SER A 86 4.38 12.20 3.08
C SER A 86 4.87 13.52 2.52
N THR A 87 5.16 13.57 1.21
CA THR A 87 5.59 14.79 0.53
C THR A 87 4.46 15.83 0.49
N ALA A 88 3.22 15.42 0.19
CA ALA A 88 2.07 16.31 0.17
C ALA A 88 1.77 16.89 1.55
N ILE A 89 1.80 16.08 2.61
CA ILE A 89 1.61 16.52 3.99
C ILE A 89 2.71 17.51 4.39
N PHE A 90 3.97 17.17 4.11
CA PHE A 90 5.10 18.06 4.41
C PHE A 90 4.98 19.42 3.70
N LEU A 91 4.61 19.41 2.42
CA LEU A 91 4.44 20.63 1.64
C LEU A 91 3.28 21.49 2.18
N ALA A 92 2.14 20.85 2.47
CA ALA A 92 0.98 21.52 3.06
C ALA A 92 1.31 22.16 4.42
N MET A 93 2.04 21.44 5.27
CA MET A 93 2.52 21.94 6.55
C MET A 93 3.46 23.15 6.38
N LYS A 94 4.42 23.08 5.45
CA LYS A 94 5.34 24.21 5.19
C LYS A 94 4.61 25.44 4.65
N MET A 95 3.67 25.24 3.73
CA MET A 95 2.82 26.32 3.22
C MET A 95 2.04 27.01 4.34
N ARG A 96 1.48 26.24 5.26
CA ARG A 96 0.74 26.75 6.43
C ARG A 96 1.63 27.55 7.38
N VAL A 97 2.84 27.05 7.69
CA VAL A 97 3.80 27.76 8.55
C VAL A 97 4.19 29.10 7.94
N VAL A 98 4.51 29.14 6.64
CA VAL A 98 4.82 30.38 5.93
C VAL A 98 3.64 31.34 5.94
N TRP A 99 2.41 30.81 5.77
CA TRP A 99 1.19 31.62 5.82
C TRP A 99 0.96 32.26 7.21
N TYR A 100 1.18 31.49 8.29
CA TYR A 100 1.06 32.02 9.65
C TYR A 100 2.07 33.14 9.90
N ALA A 101 3.30 33.00 9.45
CA ALA A 101 4.33 34.05 9.56
C ALA A 101 3.93 35.29 8.76
N PHE A 102 3.40 35.12 7.55
CA PHE A 102 2.97 36.23 6.69
C PHE A 102 1.78 37.00 7.27
N MET A 103 0.80 36.28 7.82
CA MET A 103 -0.42 36.88 8.41
C MET A 103 -0.27 37.28 9.89
N GLN A 104 0.92 37.09 10.48
CA GLN A 104 1.20 37.35 11.90
C GLN A 104 0.21 36.66 12.85
N LEU A 105 -0.31 35.50 12.45
CA LEU A 105 -1.23 34.69 13.25
C LEU A 105 -0.46 33.94 14.35
N GLU A 106 -0.10 34.65 15.42
CA GLU A 106 0.61 34.03 16.54
C GLU A 106 -0.36 33.48 17.58
N LEU A 107 0.05 32.36 18.21
CA LEU A 107 -0.63 31.81 19.38
C LEU A 107 -0.41 32.73 20.58
N ASN A 108 -1.45 32.98 21.37
CA ASN A 108 -1.37 33.76 22.63
C ASN A 108 -0.27 33.17 23.54
N ALA A 109 0.40 34.05 24.30
CA ALA A 109 1.51 33.71 25.20
C ALA A 109 1.17 32.60 26.20
N HIS A 110 -0.11 32.48 26.61
CA HIS A 110 -0.58 31.39 27.49
C HIS A 110 -0.38 29.99 26.95
N TRP A 111 -0.28 29.86 25.63
CA TRP A 111 -0.12 28.55 24.95
C TRP A 111 1.31 28.29 24.45
N ALA A 112 2.29 29.10 24.87
CA ALA A 112 3.68 29.00 24.41
C ALA A 112 4.29 27.63 24.67
N VAL A 113 4.04 27.02 25.84
CA VAL A 113 4.54 25.69 26.19
C VAL A 113 3.87 24.60 25.33
N ALA A 114 2.55 24.67 25.20
CA ALA A 114 1.82 23.70 24.36
C ALA A 114 2.25 23.78 22.90
N ARG A 115 2.51 25.00 22.39
CA ARG A 115 3.08 25.24 21.06
C ARG A 115 4.45 24.60 20.90
N ALA A 116 5.36 24.81 21.87
CA ALA A 116 6.71 24.25 21.81
C ALA A 116 6.68 22.73 21.79
N ILE A 117 5.91 22.12 22.69
CA ILE A 117 5.75 20.65 22.73
C ILE A 117 5.12 20.13 21.44
N GLY A 118 4.06 20.76 20.95
CA GLY A 118 3.37 20.36 19.73
C GLY A 118 4.28 20.41 18.49
N LEU A 119 5.08 21.47 18.35
CA LEU A 119 6.04 21.62 17.26
C LEU A 119 7.15 20.56 17.31
N GLU A 120 7.64 20.19 18.49
CA GLU A 120 8.65 19.14 18.62
C GLU A 120 8.07 17.75 18.31
N ILE A 121 6.86 17.46 18.76
CA ILE A 121 6.18 16.19 18.42
C ILE A 121 5.90 16.11 16.93
N ASP A 122 5.44 17.19 16.31
CA ASP A 122 5.20 17.23 14.86
C ASP A 122 6.50 17.03 14.08
N ARG A 123 7.58 17.72 14.47
CA ARG A 123 8.89 17.56 13.87
C ARG A 123 9.42 16.12 14.00
N CYS A 124 9.32 15.52 15.18
CA CYS A 124 9.72 14.14 15.41
C CYS A 124 8.84 13.17 14.60
N GLY A 125 7.53 13.38 14.59
CA GLY A 125 6.57 12.56 13.83
C GLY A 125 6.86 12.58 12.33
N SER A 126 7.08 13.74 11.75
CA SER A 126 7.40 13.88 10.33
C SER A 126 8.75 13.25 9.95
N LEU A 127 9.80 13.42 10.78
CA LEU A 127 11.10 12.80 10.57
C LEU A 127 11.03 11.27 10.67
N LEU A 128 10.29 10.74 11.64
CA LEU A 128 10.07 9.30 11.79
C LEU A 128 9.32 8.73 10.59
N ALA A 129 8.28 9.41 10.11
CA ALA A 129 7.52 8.99 8.94
C ALA A 129 8.40 8.93 7.68
N ILE A 130 9.24 9.94 7.47
CA ILE A 130 10.21 9.97 6.36
C ILE A 130 11.22 8.83 6.51
N ALA A 131 11.79 8.63 7.70
CA ALA A 131 12.74 7.55 7.97
C ALA A 131 12.14 6.17 7.69
N PHE A 132 10.94 5.88 8.21
CA PHE A 132 10.25 4.63 7.95
C PHE A 132 9.92 4.43 6.46
N THR A 133 9.54 5.50 5.77
CA THR A 133 9.25 5.45 4.32
C THR A 133 10.52 5.15 3.52
N LEU A 134 11.63 5.80 3.83
CA LEU A 134 12.92 5.56 3.16
C LEU A 134 13.48 4.17 3.45
N ILE A 135 13.40 3.71 4.70
CA ILE A 135 13.82 2.34 5.08
C ILE A 135 12.95 1.31 4.35
N GLY A 136 11.64 1.51 4.34
CA GLY A 136 10.70 0.65 3.60
C GLY A 136 11.01 0.61 2.11
N TRP A 137 11.26 1.76 1.49
CA TRP A 137 11.62 1.87 0.08
C TRP A 137 12.95 1.18 -0.25
N ALA A 138 14.00 1.44 0.55
CA ALA A 138 15.31 0.80 0.38
C ALA A 138 15.19 -0.72 0.52
N TYR A 139 14.38 -1.19 1.48
CA TYR A 139 14.17 -2.61 1.72
C TYR A 139 13.44 -3.30 0.54
N ILE A 140 12.47 -2.64 -0.10
CA ILE A 140 11.76 -3.13 -1.28
C ILE A 140 12.64 -3.07 -2.52
N GLY A 141 13.40 -1.97 -2.70
CA GLY A 141 14.19 -1.69 -3.90
C GLY A 141 15.44 -2.55 -4.04
N THR A 142 16.04 -2.97 -2.92
CA THR A 142 17.31 -3.73 -2.93
C THR A 142 17.12 -5.24 -3.17
N ARG A 143 15.88 -5.73 -3.17
CA ARG A 143 15.65 -7.17 -3.29
C ARG A 143 14.87 -7.53 -4.55
N ARG A 144 15.48 -8.42 -5.36
CA ARG A 144 14.83 -9.08 -6.49
C ARG A 144 13.79 -10.06 -5.95
N ALA A 145 12.64 -10.19 -6.62
CA ALA A 145 11.62 -11.17 -6.26
C ALA A 145 12.23 -12.57 -6.21
N PRO A 146 12.13 -13.31 -5.11
CA PRO A 146 12.59 -14.68 -5.05
C PRO A 146 11.72 -15.56 -5.95
N ILE A 147 12.37 -16.44 -6.71
CA ILE A 147 11.73 -17.39 -7.65
C ILE A 147 10.92 -18.47 -6.90
N ARG A 148 11.18 -18.67 -5.60
CA ARG A 148 10.47 -19.61 -4.74
C ARG A 148 9.88 -18.92 -3.53
N PHE A 149 8.60 -19.16 -3.25
CA PHE A 149 7.87 -18.69 -2.07
C PHE A 149 8.43 -19.45 -0.84
N HIS A 150 9.34 -18.83 -0.11
CA HIS A 150 9.88 -19.42 1.12
C HIS A 150 9.33 -18.68 2.34
N LEU A 151 9.25 -19.34 3.49
CA LEU A 151 8.90 -18.78 4.81
C LEU A 151 9.59 -17.44 5.14
N THR A 152 10.76 -17.20 4.54
CA THR A 152 11.51 -15.94 4.64
C THR A 152 10.77 -14.74 4.03
N TYR A 153 9.93 -14.96 3.00
CA TYR A 153 9.18 -13.89 2.33
C TYR A 153 8.04 -13.36 3.21
N ASN A 154 7.35 -14.23 3.94
CA ASN A 154 6.28 -13.82 4.86
C ASN A 154 6.81 -12.92 5.98
N LYS A 155 7.98 -13.22 6.54
CA LYS A 155 8.65 -12.36 7.53
C LYS A 155 9.06 -11.00 6.96
N GLN A 156 9.47 -10.95 5.70
CA GLN A 156 9.86 -9.70 5.03
C GLN A 156 8.64 -8.82 4.73
N LEU A 157 7.56 -9.42 4.23
CA LEU A 157 6.31 -8.73 3.96
C LEU A 157 5.73 -8.13 5.25
N ASN A 158 5.74 -8.91 6.33
CA ASN A 158 5.27 -8.43 7.64
C ASN A 158 6.10 -7.25 8.16
N ARG A 159 7.43 -7.27 8.00
CA ARG A 159 8.29 -6.13 8.34
C ARG A 159 7.96 -4.88 7.52
N CYS A 160 7.72 -5.02 6.22
CA CYS A 160 7.30 -3.90 5.38
C CYS A 160 5.95 -3.33 5.85
N ILE A 161 5.00 -4.19 6.17
CA ILE A 161 3.69 -3.76 6.69
C ILE A 161 3.85 -3.02 8.02
N VAL A 162 4.66 -3.53 8.95
CA VAL A 162 4.93 -2.88 10.23
C VAL A 162 5.57 -1.50 10.04
N LEU A 163 6.54 -1.37 9.12
CA LEU A 163 7.15 -0.07 8.79
C LEU A 163 6.12 0.90 8.20
N CYS A 164 5.26 0.43 7.29
CA CYS A 164 4.18 1.26 6.72
C CYS A 164 3.17 1.69 7.79
N CYS A 165 2.78 0.78 8.70
CA CYS A 165 1.89 1.11 9.82
C CYS A 165 2.54 2.11 10.78
N GLY A 166 3.83 1.96 11.06
CA GLY A 166 4.59 2.89 11.89
C GLY A 166 4.65 4.29 11.28
N ALA A 167 4.95 4.38 9.98
CA ALA A 167 4.96 5.65 9.27
C ALA A 167 3.58 6.31 9.24
N ALA A 168 2.52 5.54 8.94
CA ALA A 168 1.16 6.07 8.94
C ALA A 168 0.71 6.51 10.32
N GLY A 169 1.08 5.78 11.38
CA GLY A 169 0.81 6.17 12.78
C GLY A 169 1.49 7.48 13.15
N ALA A 170 2.77 7.64 12.79
CA ALA A 170 3.53 8.87 13.02
C ALA A 170 2.92 10.07 12.27
N LEU A 171 2.53 9.91 11.00
CA LEU A 171 1.85 10.93 10.22
C LEU A 171 0.48 11.30 10.82
N THR A 172 -0.31 10.30 11.23
CA THR A 172 -1.61 10.53 11.85
C THR A 172 -1.47 11.34 13.13
N LEU A 173 -0.49 11.01 13.97
CA LEU A 173 -0.22 11.74 15.20
C LEU A 173 0.18 13.18 14.91
N SER A 174 1.07 13.42 13.95
CA SER A 174 1.48 14.74 13.50
C SER A 174 0.27 15.58 13.04
N VAL A 175 -0.57 15.01 12.15
CA VAL A 175 -1.77 15.71 11.63
C VAL A 175 -2.78 16.03 12.73
N VAL A 176 -2.97 15.13 13.73
CA VAL A 176 -3.87 15.38 14.86
C VAL A 176 -3.38 16.55 15.71
N ILE A 177 -2.09 16.59 16.03
CA ILE A 177 -1.50 17.67 16.82
C ILE A 177 -1.60 19.00 16.07
N GLU A 178 -1.27 19.01 14.78
CA GLU A 178 -1.42 20.21 13.95
C GLU A 178 -2.88 20.66 13.81
N THR A 179 -3.83 19.74 13.80
CA THR A 179 -5.26 20.08 13.83
C THR A 179 -5.62 20.82 15.10
N ILE A 180 -5.15 20.33 16.23
CA ILE A 180 -5.38 20.96 17.54
C ILE A 180 -4.76 22.35 17.59
N LEU A 181 -3.48 22.48 17.20
CA LEU A 181 -2.77 23.76 17.20
C LEU A 181 -3.40 24.79 16.25
N THR A 182 -3.84 24.33 15.06
CA THR A 182 -4.55 25.17 14.10
C THR A 182 -5.91 25.62 14.65
N GLY A 183 -6.66 24.69 15.27
CA GLY A 183 -7.92 25.00 15.94
C GLY A 183 -7.74 26.07 17.02
N MET A 184 -6.72 25.93 17.88
CA MET A 184 -6.41 26.91 18.93
C MET A 184 -6.05 28.29 18.37
N ARG A 185 -5.41 28.37 17.20
CA ARG A 185 -5.12 29.64 16.52
C ARG A 185 -6.36 30.31 15.97
N LEU A 186 -7.25 29.51 15.37
CA LEU A 186 -8.46 30.04 14.75
C LEU A 186 -9.57 30.37 15.74
N PHE A 187 -9.56 29.77 16.94
CA PHE A 187 -10.62 29.94 17.95
C PHE A 187 -10.68 31.35 18.56
N GLY A 188 -9.70 32.22 18.33
CA GLY A 188 -9.67 33.59 18.85
C GLY A 188 -9.62 34.66 17.76
N THR A 189 -9.64 34.28 16.49
CA THR A 189 -9.57 35.19 15.35
C THR A 189 -10.91 35.33 14.66
N GLU A 190 -11.24 36.57 14.25
CA GLU A 190 -12.41 36.77 13.38
C GLU A 190 -12.25 36.02 12.07
N TRP A 191 -13.32 35.38 11.62
CA TRP A 191 -13.35 34.63 10.37
C TRP A 191 -13.03 35.56 9.19
N SER A 192 -11.84 35.42 8.64
CA SER A 192 -11.36 36.20 7.49
C SER A 192 -10.88 35.28 6.38
N ALA A 193 -10.67 35.83 5.21
CA ALA A 193 -10.08 35.09 4.09
C ALA A 193 -8.69 34.48 4.44
N ALA A 194 -8.00 35.02 5.44
CA ALA A 194 -6.74 34.52 5.97
C ALA A 194 -6.87 33.11 6.60
N SER A 195 -8.07 32.75 7.10
CA SER A 195 -8.33 31.44 7.71
C SER A 195 -8.50 30.31 6.69
N LEU A 196 -8.75 30.63 5.42
CA LEU A 196 -8.98 29.62 4.36
C LEU A 196 -7.75 28.76 4.09
N VAL A 197 -6.55 29.35 4.05
CA VAL A 197 -5.32 28.61 3.72
C VAL A 197 -4.98 27.55 4.79
N PRO A 198 -5.00 27.84 6.09
CA PRO A 198 -4.83 26.84 7.13
C PRO A 198 -5.86 25.71 7.08
N ILE A 199 -7.13 26.03 6.85
CA ILE A 199 -8.22 25.05 6.77
C ILE A 199 -8.02 24.14 5.56
N LEU A 200 -7.71 24.71 4.39
CA LEU A 200 -7.47 23.93 3.17
C LEU A 200 -6.24 23.02 3.30
N SER A 201 -5.15 23.55 3.88
CA SER A 201 -3.94 22.74 4.17
C SER A 201 -4.28 21.56 5.07
N LEU A 202 -5.05 21.78 6.13
CA LEU A 202 -5.48 20.75 7.06
C LEU A 202 -6.36 19.70 6.37
N ALA A 203 -7.29 20.13 5.51
CA ALA A 203 -8.13 19.22 4.74
C ALA A 203 -7.30 18.31 3.82
N VAL A 204 -6.26 18.84 3.17
CA VAL A 204 -5.32 18.06 2.34
C VAL A 204 -4.57 17.04 3.18
N GLU A 205 -4.05 17.42 4.35
CA GLU A 205 -3.33 16.53 5.25
C GLU A 205 -4.22 15.40 5.77
N MET A 206 -5.44 15.72 6.19
CA MET A 206 -6.42 14.73 6.64
C MET A 206 -6.83 13.77 5.51
N ALA A 207 -7.07 14.28 4.30
CA ALA A 207 -7.41 13.47 3.15
C ALA A 207 -6.26 12.52 2.78
N ALA A 208 -5.03 13.03 2.70
CA ALA A 208 -3.85 12.23 2.39
C ALA A 208 -3.63 11.12 3.42
N THR A 209 -3.73 11.45 4.71
CA THR A 209 -3.57 10.48 5.82
C THR A 209 -4.67 9.44 5.79
N THR A 210 -5.92 9.83 5.57
CA THR A 210 -7.06 8.91 5.49
C THR A 210 -6.90 7.93 4.33
N LEU A 211 -6.57 8.43 3.13
CA LEU A 211 -6.33 7.60 1.95
C LEU A 211 -5.20 6.61 2.20
N LEU A 212 -4.13 7.04 2.85
CA LEU A 212 -3.00 6.19 3.18
C LEU A 212 -3.42 5.06 4.14
N VAL A 213 -4.14 5.37 5.22
CA VAL A 213 -4.63 4.38 6.18
C VAL A 213 -5.57 3.38 5.52
N LEU A 214 -6.48 3.85 4.65
CA LEU A 214 -7.39 2.95 3.91
C LEU A 214 -6.61 2.01 2.98
N HIS A 215 -5.57 2.51 2.31
CA HIS A 215 -4.74 1.71 1.42
C HIS A 215 -3.95 0.63 2.19
N ILE A 216 -3.37 0.98 3.34
CA ILE A 216 -2.68 0.04 4.23
C ILE A 216 -3.66 -1.03 4.76
N ARG A 217 -4.85 -0.62 5.23
CA ARG A 217 -5.89 -1.57 5.69
C ARG A 217 -6.28 -2.57 4.61
N GLY A 218 -6.46 -2.09 3.38
CA GLY A 218 -6.75 -2.96 2.22
C GLY A 218 -5.65 -3.99 2.00
N MET A 219 -4.39 -3.58 2.10
CA MET A 219 -3.25 -4.46 1.93
C MET A 219 -3.13 -5.49 3.06
N VAL A 220 -3.26 -5.06 4.33
CA VAL A 220 -3.22 -5.96 5.49
C VAL A 220 -4.30 -7.05 5.41
N ARG A 221 -5.51 -6.69 5.00
CA ARG A 221 -6.58 -7.68 4.81
C ARG A 221 -6.23 -8.73 3.75
N ARG A 222 -5.70 -8.29 2.61
CA ARG A 222 -5.31 -9.22 1.52
C ARG A 222 -4.17 -10.14 1.93
N THR A 223 -3.17 -9.62 2.63
CA THR A 223 -2.05 -10.44 3.13
C THR A 223 -2.49 -11.46 4.17
N ALA A 224 -3.43 -11.12 5.04
CA ALA A 224 -4.00 -12.04 6.02
C ALA A 224 -4.76 -13.20 5.35
N VAL A 225 -5.53 -12.93 4.29
CA VAL A 225 -6.22 -13.96 3.52
C VAL A 225 -5.22 -14.89 2.81
N VAL A 226 -4.18 -14.32 2.21
CA VAL A 226 -3.14 -15.11 1.50
C VAL A 226 -2.34 -15.98 2.47
N SER A 227 -1.99 -15.47 3.67
CA SER A 227 -1.26 -16.27 4.66
C SER A 227 -2.08 -17.46 5.15
N ALA A 228 -3.38 -17.28 5.35
CA ALA A 228 -4.30 -18.35 5.75
C ALA A 228 -4.43 -19.44 4.66
N LEU A 229 -4.36 -19.07 3.38
CA LEU A 229 -4.41 -20.05 2.26
C LEU A 229 -3.11 -20.82 2.08
N ILE A 230 -1.95 -20.29 2.50
CA ILE A 230 -0.65 -20.95 2.38
C ILE A 230 -0.42 -21.94 3.55
N GLU A 231 -1.08 -21.75 4.69
CA GLU A 231 -0.98 -22.62 5.87
C GLU A 231 -1.91 -23.86 5.78
N LEU A 232 -2.84 -23.91 4.83
CA LEU A 232 -3.70 -25.05 4.49
C LEU A 232 -3.07 -25.91 3.39
#